data_97d109db2ddf6d4cd9846f1cffcf649d
#
_entry.id   97d109db2ddf6d4cd9846f1cffcf649d
#
_cell.length_a   1.000
_cell.length_b   1.000
_cell.length_c   1.000
_cell.angle_alpha   90.00
_cell.angle_beta   90.00
_cell.angle_gamma   90.00
#
_symmetry.space_group_name_H-M   'P 1'
#
loop_
_entity.id
_entity.type
_entity.pdbx_description
1 polymer ?
#
loop_
_entity_poly.entity_id
_entity_poly.type
_entity_poly.pdbx_seq_one_letter_code
_entity_poly.pdbx_strand_id
1 'polypeptide(L)'
;MSLIKPFRALRPAPGRAAEVLSPPYDVLSSAEAREHVKGKPWSFLHISKPEIDLDPAINPHDTAVYAKAAENLKRMVAEGVMVRDAQPCYYIYRLTWRGRSQTGLACVASLADYAKNRIRKHELTTPVKEDDRVRQIEAVNAQTGPVMNSYANAPEIDALLVQAAGGKPDVDVTADDGVRHQLWVVADPALIDKLSRAFNALPAIYIADGHHRSAAAARVATARKGEGSHSFFLSVIFPEREMTILDYNRVLKDLNGRTPDQLLAELVKSFTVTPSAEPVHPASAHEYGMYLAGRWYKLAIRPGLVPGDPMGRLPITVLTRKVIEPLFGIKDPRTDKRIDFIGGARGPDGLAARVDSGEMAVAFALYPTQMGDLMAVADADRIMPPKSTWFEPKLADGMVNHVLD
;
A
#
# COMPACT_ATOMS: atom_id res chain seq x y z
N MET A 1 -26.98 -2.32 5.89
CA MET A 1 -25.90 -3.28 5.60
C MET A 1 -24.73 -2.94 6.48
N SER A 2 -23.97 -3.93 6.96
CA SER A 2 -22.80 -3.69 7.83
C SER A 2 -21.59 -3.26 7.00
N LEU A 3 -20.87 -2.21 7.43
CA LEU A 3 -19.62 -1.76 6.82
C LEU A 3 -18.54 -2.86 6.89
N ILE A 4 -18.48 -3.54 8.05
CA ILE A 4 -17.55 -4.65 8.28
C ILE A 4 -18.27 -5.85 8.89
N LYS A 5 -17.68 -7.04 8.75
CA LYS A 5 -18.08 -8.27 9.42
C LYS A 5 -16.88 -9.08 9.91
N PRO A 6 -17.04 -9.89 10.99
CA PRO A 6 -16.09 -10.95 11.32
C PRO A 6 -16.14 -12.05 10.24
N PHE A 7 -15.06 -12.80 10.12
CA PHE A 7 -14.94 -13.85 9.11
C PHE A 7 -14.10 -15.04 9.62
N ARG A 8 -14.21 -16.16 8.95
CA ARG A 8 -13.43 -17.37 9.24
C ARG A 8 -12.13 -17.32 8.44
N ALA A 9 -11.07 -16.72 9.02
CA ALA A 9 -9.80 -16.61 8.31
C ALA A 9 -9.16 -17.99 8.05
N LEU A 10 -8.58 -18.15 6.87
CA LEU A 10 -7.56 -19.15 6.59
C LEU A 10 -6.22 -18.50 6.96
N ARG A 11 -5.53 -19.06 7.96
CA ARG A 11 -4.31 -18.48 8.53
C ARG A 11 -3.28 -19.55 8.88
N PRO A 12 -2.02 -19.17 9.12
CA PRO A 12 -1.01 -20.14 9.57
C PRO A 12 -1.46 -20.90 10.82
N ALA A 13 -1.24 -22.21 10.83
CA ALA A 13 -1.45 -23.02 12.02
C ALA A 13 -0.58 -22.51 13.19
N PRO A 14 -0.95 -22.77 14.45
CA PRO A 14 -0.16 -22.35 15.60
C PRO A 14 1.32 -22.72 15.46
N GLY A 15 2.20 -21.74 15.60
CA GLY A 15 3.65 -21.90 15.47
C GLY A 15 4.21 -21.89 14.05
N ARG A 16 3.36 -21.86 13.00
CA ARG A 16 3.79 -21.93 11.59
C ARG A 16 3.90 -20.56 10.89
N ALA A 17 3.55 -19.47 11.57
CA ALA A 17 3.50 -18.14 10.93
C ALA A 17 4.85 -17.68 10.33
N ALA A 18 5.97 -17.95 11.00
CA ALA A 18 7.30 -17.60 10.52
C ALA A 18 7.70 -18.30 9.21
N GLU A 19 7.12 -19.48 8.93
CA GLU A 19 7.36 -20.22 7.69
C GLU A 19 6.50 -19.72 6.53
N VAL A 20 5.36 -19.11 6.85
CA VAL A 20 4.32 -18.73 5.87
C VAL A 20 4.40 -17.26 5.47
N LEU A 21 4.54 -16.36 6.44
CA LEU A 21 4.49 -14.92 6.18
C LEU A 21 5.48 -14.49 5.10
N SER A 22 4.99 -13.66 4.19
CA SER A 22 5.78 -13.19 3.06
C SER A 22 5.50 -11.72 2.77
N PRO A 23 6.46 -11.00 2.16
CA PRO A 23 6.18 -9.67 1.63
C PRO A 23 4.99 -9.72 0.64
N PRO A 24 4.22 -8.65 0.49
CA PRO A 24 3.16 -8.60 -0.49
C PRO A 24 3.71 -8.76 -1.92
N TYR A 25 2.93 -9.39 -2.78
CA TYR A 25 3.32 -9.82 -4.13
C TYR A 25 3.91 -8.73 -5.02
N ASP A 26 3.55 -7.47 -4.79
CA ASP A 26 3.87 -6.31 -5.63
C ASP A 26 5.13 -5.55 -5.22
N VAL A 27 5.81 -5.98 -4.16
CA VAL A 27 7.06 -5.35 -3.68
C VAL A 27 8.32 -6.07 -4.17
N LEU A 28 8.19 -7.27 -4.74
CA LEU A 28 9.30 -8.06 -5.28
C LEU A 28 9.09 -8.36 -6.76
N SER A 29 10.16 -8.31 -7.55
CA SER A 29 10.19 -8.93 -8.88
C SER A 29 10.12 -10.47 -8.76
N SER A 30 9.80 -11.17 -9.85
CA SER A 30 9.79 -12.65 -9.84
C SER A 30 11.19 -13.23 -9.58
N ALA A 31 12.25 -12.56 -10.01
CA ALA A 31 13.64 -12.98 -9.74
C ALA A 31 13.97 -12.85 -8.25
N GLU A 32 13.67 -11.70 -7.63
CA GLU A 32 13.86 -11.48 -6.19
C GLU A 32 13.04 -12.46 -5.36
N ALA A 33 11.79 -12.74 -5.76
CA ALA A 33 10.93 -13.68 -5.08
C ALA A 33 11.48 -15.11 -5.13
N ARG A 34 12.06 -15.56 -6.27
CA ARG A 34 12.75 -16.86 -6.37
C ARG A 34 13.92 -16.97 -5.38
N GLU A 35 14.72 -15.91 -5.24
CA GLU A 35 15.82 -15.89 -4.27
C GLU A 35 15.28 -15.93 -2.82
N HIS A 36 14.22 -15.15 -2.55
CA HIS A 36 13.62 -15.04 -1.23
C HIS A 36 13.07 -16.37 -0.69
N VAL A 37 12.52 -17.22 -1.57
CA VAL A 37 11.90 -18.50 -1.16
C VAL A 37 12.86 -19.68 -1.10
N LYS A 38 14.14 -19.51 -1.40
CA LYS A 38 15.13 -20.60 -1.30
C LYS A 38 15.15 -21.18 0.12
N GLY A 39 14.87 -22.47 0.25
CA GLY A 39 14.76 -23.15 1.54
C GLY A 39 13.49 -22.85 2.34
N LYS A 40 12.51 -22.13 1.76
CA LYS A 40 11.24 -21.77 2.42
C LYS A 40 10.03 -22.37 1.69
N PRO A 41 9.81 -23.69 1.76
CA PRO A 41 8.79 -24.39 0.96
C PRO A 41 7.34 -24.02 1.31
N TRP A 42 7.14 -23.30 2.42
CA TRP A 42 5.84 -22.86 2.92
C TRP A 42 5.63 -21.34 2.82
N SER A 43 6.59 -20.61 2.23
CA SER A 43 6.44 -19.17 1.99
C SER A 43 5.16 -18.89 1.19
N PHE A 44 4.38 -17.92 1.62
CA PHE A 44 3.15 -17.56 0.94
C PHE A 44 3.39 -16.96 -0.46
N LEU A 45 4.64 -16.59 -0.80
CA LEU A 45 5.02 -16.21 -2.17
C LEU A 45 4.74 -17.31 -3.20
N HIS A 46 4.77 -18.59 -2.81
CA HIS A 46 4.36 -19.70 -3.69
C HIS A 46 2.87 -19.62 -4.12
N ILE A 47 2.06 -18.81 -3.39
CA ILE A 47 0.65 -18.57 -3.72
C ILE A 47 0.49 -17.18 -4.34
N SER A 48 1.12 -16.15 -3.79
CA SER A 48 0.93 -14.76 -4.24
C SER A 48 1.76 -14.39 -5.48
N LYS A 49 2.85 -15.15 -5.77
CA LYS A 49 3.72 -15.06 -6.96
C LYS A 49 4.07 -16.46 -7.50
N PRO A 50 3.07 -17.26 -7.89
CA PRO A 50 3.27 -18.70 -8.20
C PRO A 50 4.14 -18.97 -9.44
N GLU A 51 4.41 -17.97 -10.28
CA GLU A 51 5.36 -18.05 -11.38
C GLU A 51 6.79 -18.39 -10.93
N ILE A 52 7.10 -18.24 -9.63
CA ILE A 52 8.41 -18.61 -9.09
C ILE A 52 8.66 -20.12 -9.08
N ASP A 53 7.60 -20.92 -9.09
CA ASP A 53 7.63 -22.39 -9.12
C ASP A 53 7.61 -22.96 -10.54
N LEU A 54 7.57 -22.10 -11.56
CA LEU A 54 7.46 -22.48 -12.96
C LEU A 54 8.70 -22.00 -13.73
N ASP A 55 8.74 -22.34 -15.04
CA ASP A 55 9.83 -21.90 -15.93
C ASP A 55 10.02 -20.37 -15.81
N PRO A 56 11.25 -19.89 -15.59
CA PRO A 56 11.55 -18.45 -15.52
C PRO A 56 11.10 -17.63 -16.74
N ALA A 57 10.94 -18.25 -17.89
CA ALA A 57 10.47 -17.61 -19.12
C ALA A 57 8.93 -17.53 -19.23
N ILE A 58 8.20 -18.15 -18.28
CA ILE A 58 6.73 -18.13 -18.32
C ILE A 58 6.19 -16.70 -18.20
N ASN A 59 5.13 -16.39 -18.94
CA ASN A 59 4.39 -15.16 -18.71
C ASN A 59 3.71 -15.21 -17.33
N PRO A 60 3.96 -14.26 -16.41
CA PRO A 60 3.34 -14.23 -15.09
C PRO A 60 1.79 -14.21 -15.09
N HIS A 61 1.19 -13.90 -16.24
CA HIS A 61 -0.26 -13.89 -16.43
C HIS A 61 -0.78 -15.11 -17.21
N ASP A 62 0.02 -16.17 -17.35
CA ASP A 62 -0.41 -17.42 -17.94
C ASP A 62 -1.39 -18.16 -17.01
N THR A 63 -2.32 -18.93 -17.60
CA THR A 63 -3.29 -19.73 -16.83
C THR A 63 -2.63 -20.76 -15.92
N ALA A 64 -1.50 -21.33 -16.33
CA ALA A 64 -0.72 -22.27 -15.53
C ALA A 64 -0.20 -21.65 -14.23
N VAL A 65 0.08 -20.33 -14.21
CA VAL A 65 0.52 -19.60 -13.01
C VAL A 65 -0.57 -19.60 -11.96
N TYR A 66 -1.80 -19.28 -12.33
CA TYR A 66 -2.94 -19.28 -11.38
C TYR A 66 -3.32 -20.70 -10.93
N ALA A 67 -3.23 -21.68 -11.83
CA ALA A 67 -3.43 -23.09 -11.46
C ALA A 67 -2.40 -23.55 -10.42
N LYS A 68 -1.14 -23.09 -10.55
CA LYS A 68 -0.07 -23.37 -9.58
C LYS A 68 -0.34 -22.72 -8.21
N ALA A 69 -0.89 -21.51 -8.18
CA ALA A 69 -1.33 -20.88 -6.93
C ALA A 69 -2.36 -21.74 -6.19
N ALA A 70 -3.38 -22.22 -6.93
CA ALA A 70 -4.42 -23.07 -6.36
C ALA A 70 -3.88 -24.41 -5.83
N GLU A 71 -2.98 -25.05 -6.59
CA GLU A 71 -2.28 -26.27 -6.17
C GLU A 71 -1.51 -26.05 -4.86
N ASN A 72 -0.72 -24.95 -4.80
CA ASN A 72 0.09 -24.63 -3.64
C ASN A 72 -0.76 -24.33 -2.40
N LEU A 73 -1.85 -23.57 -2.54
CA LEU A 73 -2.77 -23.30 -1.43
C LEU A 73 -3.42 -24.59 -0.92
N LYS A 74 -3.89 -25.45 -1.83
CA LYS A 74 -4.47 -26.76 -1.48
C LYS A 74 -3.46 -27.63 -0.72
N ARG A 75 -2.20 -27.66 -1.16
CA ARG A 75 -1.11 -28.36 -0.48
C ARG A 75 -0.89 -27.82 0.93
N MET A 76 -0.80 -26.51 1.11
CA MET A 76 -0.60 -25.91 2.45
C MET A 76 -1.74 -26.23 3.41
N VAL A 77 -2.98 -26.32 2.93
CA VAL A 77 -4.14 -26.72 3.75
C VAL A 77 -4.09 -28.22 4.06
N ALA A 78 -3.82 -29.08 3.08
CA ALA A 78 -3.75 -30.53 3.25
C ALA A 78 -2.66 -30.96 4.25
N GLU A 79 -1.51 -30.26 4.23
CA GLU A 79 -0.38 -30.49 5.14
C GLU A 79 -0.55 -29.79 6.51
N GLY A 80 -1.71 -29.17 6.75
CA GLY A 80 -1.99 -28.49 8.03
C GLY A 80 -1.11 -27.28 8.32
N VAL A 81 -0.46 -26.70 7.30
CA VAL A 81 0.33 -25.47 7.41
C VAL A 81 -0.60 -24.27 7.56
N MET A 82 -1.70 -24.28 6.83
CA MET A 82 -2.77 -23.29 6.92
C MET A 82 -4.04 -23.95 7.46
N VAL A 83 -4.69 -23.28 8.40
CA VAL A 83 -5.94 -23.73 9.02
C VAL A 83 -7.02 -22.69 8.93
N ARG A 84 -8.27 -23.10 8.71
CA ARG A 84 -9.42 -22.22 8.70
C ARG A 84 -10.07 -22.21 10.08
N ASP A 85 -10.32 -21.01 10.62
CA ASP A 85 -11.00 -20.87 11.91
C ASP A 85 -12.42 -21.45 11.85
N ALA A 86 -12.84 -22.08 12.95
CA ALA A 86 -14.12 -22.76 13.02
C ALA A 86 -15.31 -21.79 13.03
N GLN A 87 -15.12 -20.59 13.59
CA GLN A 87 -16.14 -19.57 13.75
C GLN A 87 -15.67 -18.23 13.17
N PRO A 88 -16.60 -17.34 12.75
CA PRO A 88 -16.25 -15.99 12.36
C PRO A 88 -15.66 -15.21 13.54
N CYS A 89 -14.45 -14.65 13.35
CA CYS A 89 -13.74 -13.84 14.31
C CYS A 89 -13.33 -12.51 13.68
N TYR A 90 -13.02 -11.52 14.51
CA TYR A 90 -12.14 -10.43 14.15
C TYR A 90 -10.71 -10.79 14.55
N TYR A 91 -9.74 -10.09 13.97
CA TYR A 91 -8.34 -10.27 14.32
C TYR A 91 -7.71 -8.90 14.54
N ILE A 92 -7.04 -8.71 15.68
CA ILE A 92 -6.22 -7.52 15.85
C ILE A 92 -4.88 -7.80 15.22
N TYR A 93 -4.47 -6.95 14.28
CA TYR A 93 -3.21 -7.08 13.58
C TYR A 93 -2.34 -5.87 13.89
N ARG A 94 -1.22 -6.09 14.56
CA ARG A 94 -0.23 -5.07 14.87
C ARG A 94 1.03 -5.28 14.05
N LEU A 95 1.49 -4.20 13.46
CA LEU A 95 2.77 -4.08 12.79
C LEU A 95 3.66 -3.17 13.61
N THR A 96 4.90 -3.59 13.90
CA THR A 96 5.91 -2.73 14.55
C THR A 96 7.14 -2.63 13.66
N TRP A 97 7.51 -1.41 13.32
CA TRP A 97 8.64 -1.11 12.45
C TRP A 97 9.35 0.17 12.89
N ARG A 98 10.69 0.13 13.00
CA ARG A 98 11.51 1.28 13.44
C ARG A 98 11.01 1.95 14.72
N GLY A 99 10.58 1.12 15.69
CA GLY A 99 10.07 1.60 16.98
C GLY A 99 8.67 2.18 16.99
N ARG A 100 7.97 2.19 15.85
CA ARG A 100 6.56 2.61 15.74
C ARG A 100 5.67 1.40 15.54
N SER A 101 4.49 1.45 16.15
CA SER A 101 3.47 0.41 15.99
C SER A 101 2.21 0.99 15.38
N GLN A 102 1.58 0.23 14.49
CA GLN A 102 0.23 0.47 14.01
C GLN A 102 -0.63 -0.75 14.29
N THR A 103 -1.78 -0.55 14.91
CA THR A 103 -2.68 -1.62 15.35
C THR A 103 -4.04 -1.45 14.69
N GLY A 104 -4.46 -2.44 13.91
CA GLY A 104 -5.72 -2.39 13.16
C GLY A 104 -6.57 -3.63 13.37
N LEU A 105 -7.79 -3.56 12.83
CA LEU A 105 -8.77 -4.64 12.81
C LEU A 105 -8.76 -5.34 11.46
N ALA A 106 -8.37 -6.61 11.42
CA ALA A 106 -8.57 -7.46 10.25
C ALA A 106 -10.01 -8.00 10.26
N CYS A 107 -10.70 -7.77 9.17
CA CYS A 107 -12.12 -8.05 8.97
C CYS A 107 -12.42 -8.26 7.49
N VAL A 108 -13.67 -8.46 7.14
CA VAL A 108 -14.14 -8.30 5.77
C VAL A 108 -15.02 -7.05 5.66
N ALA A 109 -14.74 -6.22 4.63
CA ALA A 109 -15.40 -4.93 4.39
C ALA A 109 -16.41 -5.02 3.22
N SER A 110 -17.52 -4.30 3.32
CA SER A 110 -18.67 -4.36 2.42
C SER A 110 -18.39 -3.82 1.02
N LEU A 111 -18.57 -4.63 -0.01
CA LEU A 111 -18.51 -4.18 -1.41
C LEU A 111 -19.69 -3.28 -1.79
N ALA A 112 -20.83 -3.41 -1.10
CA ALA A 112 -21.96 -2.48 -1.27
C ALA A 112 -21.62 -1.07 -0.75
N ASP A 113 -20.88 -0.97 0.37
CA ASP A 113 -20.38 0.32 0.88
C ASP A 113 -19.23 0.86 0.03
N TYR A 114 -18.41 -0.02 -0.56
CA TYR A 114 -17.41 0.35 -1.56
C TYR A 114 -18.06 0.98 -2.80
N ALA A 115 -19.13 0.39 -3.32
CA ALA A 115 -19.88 0.92 -4.47
C ALA A 115 -20.56 2.26 -4.17
N LYS A 116 -20.98 2.51 -2.91
CA LYS A 116 -21.62 3.75 -2.45
C LYS A 116 -20.60 4.82 -2.00
N ASN A 117 -19.29 4.60 -2.22
CA ASN A 117 -18.21 5.48 -1.79
C ASN A 117 -18.17 5.77 -0.27
N ARG A 118 -18.72 4.88 0.57
CA ARG A 118 -18.48 4.89 2.02
C ARG A 118 -17.11 4.33 2.36
N ILE A 119 -16.59 3.43 1.51
CA ILE A 119 -15.18 3.02 1.47
C ILE A 119 -14.54 3.83 0.35
N ARG A 120 -13.81 4.88 0.74
CA ARG A 120 -13.34 5.93 -0.16
C ARG A 120 -12.02 5.60 -0.82
N LYS A 121 -11.90 6.03 -2.07
CA LYS A 121 -10.75 5.77 -2.95
C LYS A 121 -10.00 7.06 -3.21
N HIS A 122 -8.69 6.96 -3.43
CA HIS A 122 -7.85 8.10 -3.83
C HIS A 122 -6.94 7.77 -5.02
N GLU A 123 -7.00 6.55 -5.55
CA GLU A 123 -6.16 6.11 -6.69
C GLU A 123 -7.03 5.39 -7.73
N LEU A 124 -6.69 5.59 -9.02
CA LEU A 124 -7.26 4.82 -10.12
C LEU A 124 -6.56 3.49 -10.27
N THR A 125 -7.33 2.49 -10.60
CA THR A 125 -6.83 1.15 -10.92
C THR A 125 -6.62 0.97 -12.44
N THR A 126 -5.80 0.00 -12.81
CA THR A 126 -5.54 -0.33 -14.21
C THR A 126 -6.13 -1.69 -14.56
N PRO A 127 -6.78 -1.85 -15.73
CA PRO A 127 -7.43 -3.10 -16.13
C PRO A 127 -6.52 -4.32 -16.03
N VAL A 128 -5.27 -4.22 -16.47
CA VAL A 128 -4.31 -5.33 -16.44
C VAL A 128 -4.08 -5.87 -15.04
N LYS A 129 -3.88 -4.97 -14.05
CA LYS A 129 -3.67 -5.37 -12.65
C LYS A 129 -4.96 -5.87 -11.99
N GLU A 130 -6.11 -5.33 -12.38
CA GLU A 130 -7.39 -5.85 -11.90
C GLU A 130 -7.65 -7.26 -12.45
N ASP A 131 -7.45 -7.49 -13.75
CA ASP A 131 -7.63 -8.79 -14.40
C ASP A 131 -6.75 -9.86 -13.75
N ASP A 132 -5.49 -9.51 -13.47
CA ASP A 132 -4.56 -10.37 -12.77
C ASP A 132 -5.09 -10.79 -11.39
N ARG A 133 -5.55 -9.83 -10.58
CA ARG A 133 -6.09 -10.13 -9.26
C ARG A 133 -7.44 -10.87 -9.30
N VAL A 134 -8.29 -10.59 -10.29
CA VAL A 134 -9.53 -11.36 -10.51
C VAL A 134 -9.21 -12.83 -10.78
N ARG A 135 -8.28 -13.10 -11.71
CA ARG A 135 -7.85 -14.48 -12.04
C ARG A 135 -7.26 -15.19 -10.83
N GLN A 136 -6.45 -14.48 -10.03
CA GLN A 136 -5.87 -15.02 -8.80
C GLN A 136 -6.98 -15.40 -7.80
N ILE A 137 -7.92 -14.48 -7.51
CA ILE A 137 -9.03 -14.75 -6.58
C ILE A 137 -9.88 -15.93 -7.06
N GLU A 138 -10.21 -15.99 -8.35
CA GLU A 138 -11.01 -17.08 -8.91
C GLU A 138 -10.29 -18.43 -8.84
N ALA A 139 -8.98 -18.47 -9.13
CA ALA A 139 -8.21 -19.70 -9.12
C ALA A 139 -8.05 -20.28 -7.71
N VAL A 140 -7.70 -19.44 -6.73
CA VAL A 140 -7.49 -19.89 -5.33
C VAL A 140 -8.77 -19.92 -4.51
N ASN A 141 -9.88 -19.42 -5.05
CA ASN A 141 -11.17 -19.22 -4.37
C ASN A 141 -11.02 -18.48 -3.02
N ALA A 142 -10.12 -17.52 -2.96
CA ALA A 142 -9.83 -16.76 -1.75
C ALA A 142 -9.23 -15.38 -2.09
N GLN A 143 -9.41 -14.44 -1.19
CA GLN A 143 -8.68 -13.16 -1.19
C GLN A 143 -7.50 -13.31 -0.24
N THR A 144 -6.28 -13.24 -0.78
CA THR A 144 -5.05 -13.61 -0.08
C THR A 144 -4.16 -12.42 0.27
N GLY A 145 -4.47 -11.23 -0.21
CA GLY A 145 -3.79 -9.97 0.12
C GLY A 145 -4.76 -8.98 0.75
N PRO A 146 -4.66 -8.69 2.05
CA PRO A 146 -5.59 -7.75 2.69
C PRO A 146 -5.43 -6.33 2.15
N VAL A 147 -6.55 -5.63 1.95
CA VAL A 147 -6.56 -4.20 1.64
C VAL A 147 -6.28 -3.43 2.93
N MET A 148 -5.32 -2.52 2.90
CA MET A 148 -5.03 -1.62 4.01
C MET A 148 -5.98 -0.44 3.94
N ASN A 149 -6.82 -0.32 4.96
CA ASN A 149 -7.76 0.79 5.12
C ASN A 149 -7.41 1.62 6.35
N SER A 150 -7.95 2.82 6.41
CA SER A 150 -7.83 3.72 7.56
C SER A 150 -9.16 4.33 7.93
N TYR A 151 -9.33 4.72 9.20
CA TYR A 151 -10.45 5.49 9.69
C TYR A 151 -9.97 6.79 10.37
N ALA A 152 -10.78 7.83 10.28
CA ALA A 152 -10.55 9.09 10.97
C ALA A 152 -10.69 8.92 12.48
N ASN A 153 -10.08 9.83 13.24
CA ASN A 153 -10.02 9.79 14.69
C ASN A 153 -11.33 9.32 15.36
N ALA A 154 -11.26 8.17 16.05
CA ALA A 154 -12.37 7.53 16.77
C ALA A 154 -11.86 6.89 18.08
N PRO A 155 -11.72 7.65 19.17
CA PRO A 155 -11.13 7.18 20.40
C PRO A 155 -11.81 5.95 21.01
N GLU A 156 -13.11 5.78 20.80
CA GLU A 156 -13.86 4.58 21.24
C GLU A 156 -13.34 3.32 20.50
N ILE A 157 -13.12 3.41 19.21
CA ILE A 157 -12.57 2.28 18.44
C ILE A 157 -11.15 1.98 18.90
N ASP A 158 -10.33 3.02 19.09
CA ASP A 158 -8.96 2.86 19.56
C ASP A 158 -8.89 2.13 20.91
N ALA A 159 -9.77 2.48 21.84
CA ALA A 159 -9.86 1.82 23.14
C ALA A 159 -10.27 0.33 23.00
N LEU A 160 -11.20 0.02 22.10
CA LEU A 160 -11.60 -1.36 21.80
C LEU A 160 -10.46 -2.17 21.17
N LEU A 161 -9.67 -1.58 20.27
CA LEU A 161 -8.50 -2.25 19.68
C LEU A 161 -7.44 -2.55 20.74
N VAL A 162 -7.17 -1.59 21.65
CA VAL A 162 -6.24 -1.80 22.77
C VAL A 162 -6.75 -2.91 23.69
N GLN A 163 -8.03 -2.90 24.04
CA GLN A 163 -8.66 -3.96 24.84
C GLN A 163 -8.51 -5.33 24.16
N ALA A 164 -8.80 -5.41 22.86
CA ALA A 164 -8.76 -6.64 22.10
C ALA A 164 -7.34 -7.19 21.86
N ALA A 165 -6.32 -6.31 21.89
CA ALA A 165 -4.89 -6.66 21.81
C ALA A 165 -4.31 -6.98 23.20
N GLY A 166 -5.14 -7.15 24.23
CA GLY A 166 -4.69 -7.51 25.57
C GLY A 166 -4.15 -8.93 25.64
N GLY A 167 -3.09 -9.13 26.43
CA GLY A 167 -2.48 -10.44 26.63
C GLY A 167 -1.50 -10.88 25.53
N LYS A 168 -1.18 -12.17 25.54
CA LYS A 168 -0.25 -12.77 24.59
C LYS A 168 -0.89 -12.89 23.20
N PRO A 169 -0.22 -12.47 22.12
CA PRO A 169 -0.72 -12.67 20.77
C PRO A 169 -0.72 -14.16 20.37
N ASP A 170 -1.64 -14.52 19.50
CA ASP A 170 -1.70 -15.87 18.88
C ASP A 170 -0.56 -16.06 17.87
N VAL A 171 -0.11 -14.97 17.24
CA VAL A 171 1.06 -14.92 16.36
C VAL A 171 1.95 -13.76 16.79
N ASP A 172 3.26 -14.02 16.86
CA ASP A 172 4.30 -13.00 17.11
C ASP A 172 5.56 -13.39 16.34
N VAL A 173 5.79 -12.72 15.21
CA VAL A 173 6.86 -13.04 14.26
C VAL A 173 7.52 -11.77 13.77
N THR A 174 8.84 -11.74 13.69
CA THR A 174 9.60 -10.71 12.99
C THR A 174 10.02 -11.25 11.63
N ALA A 175 9.60 -10.57 10.56
CA ALA A 175 9.95 -10.91 9.19
C ALA A 175 11.39 -10.48 8.84
N ASP A 176 11.91 -10.94 7.69
CA ASP A 176 13.28 -10.67 7.25
C ASP A 176 13.56 -9.17 7.01
N ASP A 177 12.53 -8.37 6.74
CA ASP A 177 12.59 -6.91 6.59
C ASP A 177 12.62 -6.14 7.93
N GLY A 178 12.60 -6.87 9.05
CA GLY A 178 12.61 -6.32 10.40
C GLY A 178 11.24 -5.86 10.90
N VAL A 179 10.16 -6.06 10.15
CA VAL A 179 8.79 -5.79 10.60
C VAL A 179 8.34 -6.90 11.54
N ARG A 180 7.91 -6.54 12.76
CA ARG A 180 7.27 -7.47 13.68
C ARG A 180 5.78 -7.50 13.42
N HIS A 181 5.24 -8.69 13.19
CA HIS A 181 3.83 -8.97 12.94
C HIS A 181 3.24 -9.69 14.14
N GLN A 182 2.19 -9.13 14.71
CA GLN A 182 1.48 -9.72 15.84
C GLN A 182 -0.02 -9.83 15.51
N LEU A 183 -0.65 -10.94 15.89
CA LEU A 183 -2.07 -11.20 15.65
C LEU A 183 -2.73 -11.70 16.93
N TRP A 184 -3.91 -11.19 17.26
CA TRP A 184 -4.80 -11.69 18.32
C TRP A 184 -6.13 -12.07 17.70
N VAL A 185 -6.61 -13.27 18.00
CA VAL A 185 -7.93 -13.75 17.56
C VAL A 185 -8.99 -13.24 18.54
N VAL A 186 -9.96 -12.50 18.03
CA VAL A 186 -11.09 -11.97 18.81
C VAL A 186 -12.30 -12.86 18.55
N ALA A 187 -12.52 -13.85 19.44
CA ALA A 187 -13.61 -14.80 19.35
C ALA A 187 -14.75 -14.54 20.37
N ASP A 188 -14.54 -13.64 21.35
CA ASP A 188 -15.56 -13.26 22.32
C ASP A 188 -16.74 -12.55 21.62
N PRO A 189 -17.98 -13.11 21.68
CA PRO A 189 -19.13 -12.53 21.01
C PRO A 189 -19.47 -11.11 21.45
N ALA A 190 -19.26 -10.80 22.74
CA ALA A 190 -19.55 -9.48 23.27
C ALA A 190 -18.59 -8.41 22.73
N LEU A 191 -17.31 -8.76 22.59
CA LEU A 191 -16.30 -7.87 21.99
C LEU A 191 -16.49 -7.74 20.48
N ILE A 192 -16.81 -8.85 19.77
CA ILE A 192 -17.18 -8.83 18.35
C ILE A 192 -18.34 -7.87 18.10
N ASP A 193 -19.39 -7.92 18.93
CA ASP A 193 -20.55 -7.05 18.78
C ASP A 193 -20.22 -5.58 19.05
N LYS A 194 -19.39 -5.27 20.07
CA LYS A 194 -18.91 -3.90 20.35
C LYS A 194 -18.10 -3.35 19.17
N LEU A 195 -17.11 -4.10 18.67
CA LEU A 195 -16.30 -3.72 17.53
C LEU A 195 -17.17 -3.51 16.27
N SER A 196 -18.08 -4.45 16.00
CA SER A 196 -19.01 -4.34 14.86
C SER A 196 -19.84 -3.06 14.92
N ARG A 197 -20.43 -2.74 16.09
CA ARG A 197 -21.21 -1.51 16.27
C ARG A 197 -20.36 -0.26 16.07
N ALA A 198 -19.20 -0.19 16.70
CA ALA A 198 -18.32 0.97 16.64
C ALA A 198 -17.85 1.26 15.21
N PHE A 199 -17.36 0.24 14.50
CA PHE A 199 -16.93 0.43 13.11
C PHE A 199 -18.10 0.70 12.16
N ASN A 200 -19.26 0.08 12.37
CA ASN A 200 -20.46 0.33 11.56
C ASN A 200 -21.04 1.74 11.79
N ALA A 201 -20.71 2.42 12.86
CA ALA A 201 -21.08 3.82 13.10
C ALA A 201 -20.20 4.83 12.36
N LEU A 202 -19.02 4.42 11.86
CA LEU A 202 -18.14 5.31 11.09
C LEU A 202 -18.85 5.82 9.83
N PRO A 203 -18.73 7.11 9.52
CA PRO A 203 -19.30 7.68 8.30
C PRO A 203 -18.60 7.16 7.04
N ALA A 204 -17.30 6.92 7.10
CA ALA A 204 -16.48 6.39 6.02
C ALA A 204 -15.20 5.73 6.56
N ILE A 205 -14.61 4.87 5.74
CA ILE A 205 -13.22 4.43 5.83
C ILE A 205 -12.52 4.70 4.49
N TYR A 206 -11.19 4.72 4.49
CA TYR A 206 -10.37 5.17 3.37
C TYR A 206 -9.39 4.07 2.98
N ILE A 207 -9.36 3.69 1.71
CA ILE A 207 -8.34 2.76 1.21
C ILE A 207 -7.00 3.48 1.24
N ALA A 208 -6.05 2.95 2.01
CA ALA A 208 -4.67 3.41 2.05
C ALA A 208 -3.83 2.71 0.98
N ASP A 209 -3.91 1.37 0.92
CA ASP A 209 -3.20 0.55 -0.07
C ASP A 209 -4.06 -0.65 -0.49
N GLY A 210 -3.97 -1.04 -1.77
CA GLY A 210 -4.70 -2.19 -2.29
C GLY A 210 -5.92 -1.86 -3.14
N HIS A 211 -5.95 -0.70 -3.82
CA HIS A 211 -7.04 -0.31 -4.72
C HIS A 211 -7.34 -1.36 -5.80
N HIS A 212 -6.31 -2.02 -6.38
CA HIS A 212 -6.50 -3.10 -7.35
C HIS A 212 -7.14 -4.34 -6.71
N ARG A 213 -6.82 -4.66 -5.44
CA ARG A 213 -7.38 -5.79 -4.69
C ARG A 213 -8.86 -5.57 -4.40
N SER A 214 -9.25 -4.39 -3.93
CA SER A 214 -10.66 -4.05 -3.70
C SER A 214 -11.48 -3.99 -4.99
N ALA A 215 -10.93 -3.43 -6.08
CA ALA A 215 -11.59 -3.40 -7.38
C ALA A 215 -11.78 -4.81 -7.96
N ALA A 216 -10.77 -5.67 -7.86
CA ALA A 216 -10.86 -7.07 -8.29
C ALA A 216 -11.91 -7.83 -7.49
N ALA A 217 -11.95 -7.66 -6.16
CA ALA A 217 -12.99 -8.28 -5.32
C ALA A 217 -14.40 -7.82 -5.73
N ALA A 218 -14.59 -6.55 -6.07
CA ALA A 218 -15.88 -6.03 -6.56
C ALA A 218 -16.28 -6.66 -7.89
N ARG A 219 -15.34 -6.88 -8.80
CA ARG A 219 -15.59 -7.58 -10.09
C ARG A 219 -15.97 -9.04 -9.88
N VAL A 220 -15.26 -9.75 -9.00
CA VAL A 220 -15.59 -11.15 -8.63
C VAL A 220 -17.00 -11.23 -8.03
N ALA A 221 -17.34 -10.34 -7.11
CA ALA A 221 -18.66 -10.30 -6.50
C ALA A 221 -19.77 -10.06 -7.53
N THR A 222 -19.54 -9.18 -8.49
CA THR A 222 -20.48 -8.90 -9.58
C THR A 222 -20.66 -10.13 -10.49
N ALA A 223 -19.57 -10.85 -10.78
CA ALA A 223 -19.62 -12.05 -11.63
C ALA A 223 -20.33 -13.22 -10.95
N ARG A 224 -20.11 -13.42 -9.64
CA ARG A 224 -20.70 -14.56 -8.88
C ARG A 224 -22.17 -14.40 -8.59
N LYS A 225 -22.70 -13.18 -8.57
CA LYS A 225 -24.10 -12.83 -8.27
C LYS A 225 -24.58 -13.35 -6.90
N GLY A 226 -25.67 -12.77 -6.38
CA GLY A 226 -26.25 -13.18 -5.11
C GLY A 226 -25.49 -12.66 -3.88
N GLU A 227 -25.92 -13.14 -2.72
CA GLU A 227 -25.27 -12.85 -1.43
C GLU A 227 -24.36 -14.01 -1.01
N GLY A 228 -23.21 -13.70 -0.45
CA GLY A 228 -22.25 -14.68 0.02
C GLY A 228 -20.99 -14.02 0.60
N SER A 229 -19.99 -14.82 0.92
CA SER A 229 -18.71 -14.32 1.41
C SER A 229 -18.04 -13.38 0.40
N HIS A 230 -18.26 -13.59 -0.90
CA HIS A 230 -17.79 -12.73 -1.99
C HIS A 230 -18.41 -11.32 -2.03
N SER A 231 -19.47 -11.04 -1.25
CA SER A 231 -20.04 -9.69 -1.10
C SER A 231 -19.17 -8.76 -0.24
N PHE A 232 -18.08 -9.27 0.29
CA PHE A 232 -17.13 -8.56 1.15
C PHE A 232 -15.70 -8.76 0.65
N PHE A 233 -14.80 -7.85 1.03
CA PHE A 233 -13.38 -8.00 0.73
C PHE A 233 -12.51 -7.95 1.98
N LEU A 234 -11.40 -8.70 1.95
CA LEU A 234 -10.45 -8.79 3.05
C LEU A 234 -9.79 -7.44 3.31
N SER A 235 -9.85 -6.98 4.54
CA SER A 235 -9.39 -5.66 4.96
C SER A 235 -8.68 -5.70 6.30
N VAL A 236 -7.68 -4.83 6.48
CA VAL A 236 -7.17 -4.43 7.79
C VAL A 236 -7.31 -2.91 7.91
N ILE A 237 -8.01 -2.46 8.97
CA ILE A 237 -8.39 -1.05 9.13
C ILE A 237 -7.63 -0.46 10.32
N PHE A 238 -6.83 0.56 10.09
CA PHE A 238 -5.97 1.23 11.07
C PHE A 238 -6.46 2.64 11.41
N PRO A 239 -6.19 3.15 12.62
CA PRO A 239 -6.40 4.56 12.93
C PRO A 239 -5.43 5.44 12.10
N GLU A 240 -5.92 6.53 11.54
CA GLU A 240 -5.12 7.42 10.66
C GLU A 240 -3.83 7.91 11.31
N ARG A 241 -3.86 8.17 12.61
CA ARG A 241 -2.72 8.68 13.38
C ARG A 241 -1.56 7.70 13.53
N GLU A 242 -1.80 6.39 13.34
CA GLU A 242 -0.78 5.35 13.40
C GLU A 242 -0.20 5.01 12.02
N MET A 243 -0.83 5.51 10.95
CA MET A 243 -0.38 5.24 9.59
C MET A 243 0.87 6.05 9.26
N THR A 244 1.84 5.39 8.63
CA THR A 244 3.06 6.04 8.14
C THR A 244 3.07 6.05 6.63
N ILE A 245 3.16 7.24 6.04
CA ILE A 245 3.39 7.45 4.62
C ILE A 245 4.80 7.99 4.46
N LEU A 246 5.61 7.31 3.66
CA LEU A 246 6.94 7.79 3.27
C LEU A 246 6.81 8.66 2.02
N ASP A 247 7.85 9.46 1.79
CA ASP A 247 7.98 10.27 0.59
C ASP A 247 8.05 9.38 -0.67
N TYR A 248 7.50 9.88 -1.75
CA TYR A 248 7.60 9.25 -3.06
C TYR A 248 8.26 10.23 -4.02
N ASN A 249 9.55 10.04 -4.21
CA ASN A 249 10.45 10.98 -4.88
C ASN A 249 10.40 10.82 -6.40
N ARG A 250 10.89 11.82 -7.11
CA ARG A 250 10.92 11.88 -8.58
C ARG A 250 12.34 12.03 -9.08
N VAL A 251 12.68 11.28 -10.13
CA VAL A 251 13.94 11.42 -10.86
C VAL A 251 13.65 11.54 -12.36
N LEU A 252 14.40 12.40 -13.05
CA LEU A 252 14.20 12.67 -14.47
C LEU A 252 15.50 12.45 -15.25
N LYS A 253 15.37 11.83 -16.43
CA LYS A 253 16.49 11.38 -17.27
C LYS A 253 17.25 12.51 -17.95
N ASP A 254 16.58 13.62 -18.23
CA ASP A 254 17.17 14.75 -18.94
C ASP A 254 16.62 16.09 -18.40
N LEU A 255 17.24 17.20 -18.78
CA LEU A 255 16.80 18.55 -18.43
C LEU A 255 15.96 19.21 -19.54
N ASN A 256 15.43 18.44 -20.48
CA ASN A 256 14.63 18.94 -21.60
C ASN A 256 15.35 20.02 -22.39
N GLY A 257 16.62 19.77 -22.74
CA GLY A 257 17.47 20.67 -23.54
C GLY A 257 18.05 21.88 -22.77
N ARG A 258 17.86 21.95 -21.44
CA ARG A 258 18.41 23.03 -20.59
C ARG A 258 19.76 22.65 -20.00
N THR A 259 20.57 23.64 -19.73
CA THR A 259 21.72 23.49 -18.84
C THR A 259 21.24 23.54 -17.36
N PRO A 260 22.03 23.05 -16.40
CA PRO A 260 21.71 23.20 -14.97
C PRO A 260 21.42 24.67 -14.56
N ASP A 261 22.22 25.63 -15.03
CA ASP A 261 22.03 27.05 -14.72
C ASP A 261 20.72 27.60 -15.31
N GLN A 262 20.36 27.18 -16.50
CA GLN A 262 19.08 27.55 -17.11
C GLN A 262 17.89 26.99 -16.34
N LEU A 263 18.00 25.74 -15.84
CA LEU A 263 16.98 25.17 -14.98
C LEU A 263 16.83 25.93 -13.66
N LEU A 264 17.96 26.26 -13.00
CA LEU A 264 17.94 27.09 -11.79
C LEU A 264 17.30 28.45 -12.02
N ALA A 265 17.62 29.14 -13.14
CA ALA A 265 17.05 30.42 -13.51
C ALA A 265 15.51 30.35 -13.73
N GLU A 266 15.00 29.24 -14.23
CA GLU A 266 13.54 29.02 -14.34
C GLU A 266 12.88 28.76 -12.99
N LEU A 267 13.52 27.93 -12.14
CA LEU A 267 12.99 27.56 -10.83
C LEU A 267 12.80 28.77 -9.89
N VAL A 268 13.69 29.78 -9.94
CA VAL A 268 13.56 30.97 -9.08
C VAL A 268 12.30 31.78 -9.34
N LYS A 269 11.61 31.58 -10.46
CA LYS A 269 10.31 32.23 -10.74
C LYS A 269 9.21 31.74 -9.79
N SER A 270 9.27 30.47 -9.37
CA SER A 270 8.25 29.85 -8.51
C SER A 270 8.77 29.50 -7.11
N PHE A 271 10.07 29.35 -6.93
CA PHE A 271 10.68 28.92 -5.68
C PHE A 271 11.78 29.89 -5.21
N THR A 272 11.99 29.92 -3.88
CA THR A 272 13.26 30.34 -3.32
C THR A 272 14.20 29.16 -3.43
N VAL A 273 15.32 29.30 -4.11
CA VAL A 273 16.32 28.25 -4.37
C VAL A 273 17.54 28.54 -3.54
N THR A 274 17.88 27.64 -2.62
CA THR A 274 19.04 27.77 -1.72
C THR A 274 19.97 26.57 -1.89
N PRO A 275 21.25 26.74 -2.26
CA PRO A 275 22.22 25.64 -2.28
C PRO A 275 22.36 25.03 -0.89
N SER A 276 22.60 23.71 -0.83
CA SER A 276 22.86 22.98 0.41
C SER A 276 24.12 22.14 0.26
N ALA A 277 24.95 22.12 1.29
CA ALA A 277 26.09 21.22 1.37
C ALA A 277 25.68 19.79 1.76
N GLU A 278 24.56 19.66 2.45
CA GLU A 278 24.03 18.39 2.95
C GLU A 278 22.80 17.95 2.14
N PRO A 279 22.46 16.65 2.13
CA PRO A 279 21.23 16.15 1.57
C PRO A 279 19.99 16.87 2.14
N VAL A 280 19.06 17.25 1.26
CA VAL A 280 17.87 18.00 1.68
C VAL A 280 16.72 17.06 1.94
N HIS A 281 16.27 17.04 3.21
CA HIS A 281 15.03 16.42 3.64
C HIS A 281 13.96 17.52 3.79
N PRO A 282 12.92 17.56 2.95
CA PRO A 282 11.85 18.54 3.09
C PRO A 282 11.21 18.49 4.47
N ALA A 283 11.09 19.62 5.16
CA ALA A 283 10.50 19.71 6.49
C ALA A 283 8.99 20.02 6.45
N SER A 284 8.47 20.43 5.29
CA SER A 284 7.06 20.76 5.11
C SER A 284 6.59 20.47 3.68
N ALA A 285 5.26 20.44 3.49
CA ALA A 285 4.62 20.22 2.19
C ALA A 285 5.01 21.26 1.12
N HIS A 286 5.56 22.38 1.52
CA HIS A 286 5.93 23.48 0.63
C HIS A 286 7.43 23.57 0.36
N GLU A 287 8.18 22.57 0.81
CA GLU A 287 9.61 22.42 0.59
C GLU A 287 9.90 21.19 -0.26
N TYR A 288 10.99 21.27 -1.02
CA TYR A 288 11.51 20.17 -1.83
C TYR A 288 13.03 20.15 -1.73
N GLY A 289 13.60 18.96 -1.79
CA GLY A 289 15.01 18.79 -2.08
C GLY A 289 15.19 18.60 -3.58
N MET A 290 16.23 19.18 -4.16
CA MET A 290 16.64 18.90 -5.55
C MET A 290 18.12 18.55 -5.58
N TYR A 291 18.45 17.44 -6.21
CA TYR A 291 19.83 17.06 -6.51
C TYR A 291 20.09 17.24 -7.99
N LEU A 292 21.03 18.12 -8.33
CA LEU A 292 21.35 18.51 -9.70
C LEU A 292 22.85 18.75 -9.85
N ALA A 293 23.47 18.11 -10.83
CA ALA A 293 24.88 18.28 -11.17
C ALA A 293 25.82 18.16 -9.93
N GLY A 294 25.62 17.11 -9.11
CA GLY A 294 26.47 16.83 -7.95
C GLY A 294 26.19 17.72 -6.73
N ARG A 295 25.11 18.49 -6.71
CA ARG A 295 24.81 19.43 -5.61
C ARG A 295 23.35 19.39 -5.18
N TRP A 296 23.13 19.49 -3.87
CA TRP A 296 21.80 19.65 -3.29
C TRP A 296 21.33 21.11 -3.30
N TYR A 297 20.04 21.29 -3.50
CA TYR A 297 19.33 22.57 -3.39
C TYR A 297 18.05 22.38 -2.59
N LYS A 298 17.77 23.28 -1.68
CA LYS A 298 16.46 23.42 -1.04
C LYS A 298 15.60 24.34 -1.89
N LEU A 299 14.40 23.87 -2.25
CA LEU A 299 13.40 24.65 -2.98
C LEU A 299 12.23 24.91 -2.02
N ALA A 300 11.90 26.17 -1.78
CA ALA A 300 10.69 26.56 -1.05
C ALA A 300 9.76 27.32 -1.99
N ILE A 301 8.49 26.84 -2.15
CA ILE A 301 7.51 27.50 -3.03
C ILE A 301 7.25 28.91 -2.53
N ARG A 302 7.14 29.87 -3.45
CA ARG A 302 6.85 31.26 -3.08
C ARG A 302 5.44 31.42 -2.54
N PRO A 303 5.21 32.29 -1.55
CA PRO A 303 3.88 32.55 -1.02
C PRO A 303 2.86 32.91 -2.13
N GLY A 304 1.63 32.44 -1.97
CA GLY A 304 0.54 32.69 -2.93
C GLY A 304 0.53 31.77 -4.17
N LEU A 305 1.52 30.91 -4.36
CA LEU A 305 1.55 29.98 -5.50
C LEU A 305 1.00 28.59 -5.18
N VAL A 306 0.68 28.30 -3.92
CA VAL A 306 0.03 27.04 -3.48
C VAL A 306 -1.49 27.19 -3.61
N PRO A 307 -2.16 26.32 -4.39
CA PRO A 307 -3.62 26.34 -4.48
C PRO A 307 -4.29 26.01 -3.14
N GLY A 308 -5.50 26.53 -2.93
CA GLY A 308 -6.26 26.27 -1.70
C GLY A 308 -7.06 24.95 -1.70
N ASP A 309 -7.24 24.32 -2.86
CA ASP A 309 -7.99 23.07 -2.97
C ASP A 309 -7.16 21.84 -2.50
N PRO A 310 -7.81 20.81 -1.94
CA PRO A 310 -7.10 19.66 -1.35
C PRO A 310 -6.12 18.97 -2.30
N MET A 311 -6.47 18.84 -3.59
CA MET A 311 -5.61 18.20 -4.57
C MET A 311 -4.51 19.13 -5.06
N GLY A 312 -4.83 20.41 -5.27
CA GLY A 312 -3.88 21.41 -5.76
C GLY A 312 -2.72 21.69 -4.81
N ARG A 313 -2.96 21.63 -3.49
CA ARG A 313 -1.96 21.89 -2.46
C ARG A 313 -1.00 20.72 -2.19
N LEU A 314 -1.27 19.52 -2.73
CA LEU A 314 -0.37 18.38 -2.54
C LEU A 314 1.04 18.70 -3.06
N PRO A 315 2.11 18.30 -2.32
CA PRO A 315 3.49 18.54 -2.75
C PRO A 315 3.75 18.08 -4.18
N ILE A 316 3.27 16.90 -4.53
CA ILE A 316 3.43 16.34 -5.87
C ILE A 316 2.67 17.13 -6.94
N THR A 317 1.47 17.64 -6.64
CA THR A 317 0.70 18.44 -7.60
C THR A 317 1.37 19.78 -7.85
N VAL A 318 1.89 20.43 -6.81
CA VAL A 318 2.65 21.67 -6.92
C VAL A 318 3.92 21.44 -7.76
N LEU A 319 4.70 20.39 -7.45
CA LEU A 319 5.91 20.05 -8.23
C LEU A 319 5.55 19.77 -9.71
N THR A 320 4.50 19.02 -9.96
CA THR A 320 4.07 18.69 -11.32
C THR A 320 3.71 19.95 -12.10
N ARG A 321 2.86 20.82 -11.53
CA ARG A 321 2.37 22.04 -12.21
C ARG A 321 3.41 23.15 -12.36
N LYS A 322 4.39 23.23 -11.44
CA LYS A 322 5.39 24.31 -11.43
C LYS A 322 6.73 23.92 -12.03
N VAL A 323 7.02 22.61 -12.11
CA VAL A 323 8.33 22.11 -12.53
C VAL A 323 8.20 21.05 -13.63
N ILE A 324 7.58 19.91 -13.34
CA ILE A 324 7.62 18.73 -14.23
C ILE A 324 6.96 19.04 -15.57
N GLU A 325 5.74 19.55 -15.56
CA GLU A 325 5.01 19.83 -16.79
C GLU A 325 5.61 21.03 -17.56
N PRO A 326 5.82 22.23 -16.98
CA PRO A 326 6.27 23.40 -17.74
C PRO A 326 7.76 23.34 -18.13
N LEU A 327 8.63 22.74 -17.31
CA LEU A 327 10.07 22.75 -17.57
C LEU A 327 10.54 21.48 -18.28
N PHE A 328 9.95 20.33 -17.99
CA PHE A 328 10.35 19.05 -18.58
C PHE A 328 9.40 18.57 -19.68
N GLY A 329 8.23 19.20 -19.85
CA GLY A 329 7.26 18.85 -20.87
C GLY A 329 6.56 17.50 -20.65
N ILE A 330 6.63 16.96 -19.43
CA ILE A 330 6.03 15.68 -19.06
C ILE A 330 4.60 15.91 -18.62
N LYS A 331 3.64 15.59 -19.51
CA LYS A 331 2.20 15.77 -19.29
C LYS A 331 1.56 14.61 -18.52
N ASP A 332 1.97 13.40 -18.80
CA ASP A 332 1.50 12.20 -18.09
C ASP A 332 2.67 11.37 -17.55
N PRO A 333 2.98 11.50 -16.26
CA PRO A 333 4.10 10.76 -15.65
C PRO A 333 3.88 9.25 -15.58
N ARG A 334 2.69 8.72 -15.91
CA ARG A 334 2.43 7.26 -15.96
C ARG A 334 2.98 6.61 -17.23
N THR A 335 3.13 7.37 -18.28
CA THR A 335 3.50 6.87 -19.62
C THR A 335 4.83 7.43 -20.13
N ASP A 336 5.29 8.55 -19.61
CA ASP A 336 6.56 9.16 -20.03
C ASP A 336 7.75 8.42 -19.39
N LYS A 337 8.61 7.87 -20.23
CA LYS A 337 9.79 7.09 -19.81
C LYS A 337 10.97 7.94 -19.32
N ARG A 338 10.84 9.27 -19.34
CA ARG A 338 11.87 10.19 -18.85
C ARG A 338 11.75 10.48 -17.35
N ILE A 339 10.64 10.08 -16.72
CA ILE A 339 10.43 10.20 -15.27
C ILE A 339 10.38 8.81 -14.64
N ASP A 340 10.99 8.68 -13.47
CA ASP A 340 10.90 7.49 -12.64
C ASP A 340 10.64 7.88 -11.17
N PHE A 341 10.29 6.89 -10.35
CA PHE A 341 9.78 7.08 -9.00
C PHE A 341 10.62 6.29 -8.01
N ILE A 342 11.04 6.95 -6.92
CA ILE A 342 11.85 6.33 -5.86
C ILE A 342 11.13 6.47 -4.52
N GLY A 343 10.79 5.32 -3.90
CA GLY A 343 10.21 5.30 -2.55
C GLY A 343 11.20 5.78 -1.50
N GLY A 344 10.70 6.52 -0.50
CA GLY A 344 11.48 7.17 0.53
C GLY A 344 12.32 6.26 1.43
N ALA A 345 12.09 4.94 1.39
CA ALA A 345 12.92 3.99 2.11
C ALA A 345 14.40 4.01 1.69
N ARG A 346 14.70 4.46 0.45
CA ARG A 346 16.06 4.61 -0.08
C ARG A 346 16.75 5.91 0.33
N GLY A 347 16.01 6.87 0.86
CA GLY A 347 16.51 8.16 1.32
C GLY A 347 17.14 9.03 0.22
N PRO A 348 17.71 10.19 0.61
CA PRO A 348 18.39 11.12 -0.31
C PRO A 348 19.60 10.51 -1.00
N ASP A 349 20.33 9.62 -0.34
CA ASP A 349 21.51 8.95 -0.94
C ASP A 349 21.12 8.11 -2.15
N GLY A 350 19.96 7.46 -2.10
CA GLY A 350 19.41 6.73 -3.23
C GLY A 350 19.04 7.64 -4.41
N LEU A 351 18.65 8.88 -4.15
CA LEU A 351 18.38 9.89 -5.17
C LEU A 351 19.68 10.38 -5.82
N ALA A 352 20.66 10.73 -4.99
CA ALA A 352 21.97 11.20 -5.46
C ALA A 352 22.66 10.12 -6.32
N ALA A 353 22.65 8.85 -5.87
CA ALA A 353 23.26 7.74 -6.59
C ALA A 353 22.69 7.57 -8.02
N ARG A 354 21.37 7.78 -8.24
CA ARG A 354 20.74 7.69 -9.56
C ARG A 354 21.18 8.82 -10.50
N VAL A 355 21.51 10.00 -9.95
CA VAL A 355 22.01 11.12 -10.73
C VAL A 355 23.51 10.99 -10.98
N ASP A 356 24.28 10.61 -9.96
CA ASP A 356 25.73 10.48 -10.06
C ASP A 356 26.17 9.34 -11.00
N SER A 357 25.34 8.28 -11.10
CA SER A 357 25.57 7.21 -12.10
C SER A 357 25.36 7.65 -13.54
N GLY A 358 24.80 8.83 -13.78
CA GLY A 358 24.43 9.31 -15.12
C GLY A 358 23.13 8.70 -15.67
N GLU A 359 22.45 7.86 -14.90
CA GLU A 359 21.15 7.31 -15.30
C GLU A 359 20.05 8.38 -15.33
N MET A 360 20.13 9.34 -14.40
CA MET A 360 19.20 10.46 -14.27
C MET A 360 19.96 11.78 -14.27
N ALA A 361 19.32 12.85 -14.73
CA ALA A 361 19.93 14.19 -14.76
C ALA A 361 19.59 15.03 -13.51
N VAL A 362 18.43 14.75 -12.88
CA VAL A 362 17.97 15.50 -11.70
C VAL A 362 17.07 14.63 -10.86
N ALA A 363 17.11 14.82 -9.55
CA ALA A 363 16.22 14.20 -8.58
C ALA A 363 15.50 15.25 -7.73
N PHE A 364 14.26 14.95 -7.36
CA PHE A 364 13.44 15.76 -6.45
C PHE A 364 12.98 14.92 -5.26
N ALA A 365 13.39 15.34 -4.05
CA ALA A 365 12.87 14.82 -2.80
C ALA A 365 11.62 15.61 -2.40
N LEU A 366 10.56 14.90 -2.02
CA LEU A 366 9.28 15.47 -1.65
C LEU A 366 8.99 15.30 -0.16
N TYR A 367 8.20 16.19 0.41
CA TYR A 367 7.58 15.96 1.70
C TYR A 367 6.52 14.86 1.56
N PRO A 368 6.46 13.88 2.49
CA PRO A 368 5.47 12.80 2.42
C PRO A 368 4.04 13.34 2.45
N THR A 369 3.17 12.77 1.64
CA THR A 369 1.73 13.02 1.75
C THR A 369 1.24 12.66 3.15
N GLN A 370 0.42 13.51 3.76
CA GLN A 370 -0.14 13.24 5.07
C GLN A 370 -1.49 12.53 4.96
N MET A 371 -1.86 11.72 5.99
CA MET A 371 -3.16 11.05 6.00
C MET A 371 -4.33 12.02 5.86
N GLY A 372 -4.25 13.19 6.52
CA GLY A 372 -5.27 14.24 6.38
C GLY A 372 -5.43 14.77 4.95
N ASP A 373 -4.33 14.85 4.18
CA ASP A 373 -4.41 15.26 2.77
C ASP A 373 -5.05 14.17 1.90
N LEU A 374 -4.69 12.91 2.13
CA LEU A 374 -5.30 11.76 1.44
C LEU A 374 -6.82 11.73 1.69
N MET A 375 -7.22 11.84 2.96
CA MET A 375 -8.63 11.85 3.34
C MET A 375 -9.38 13.04 2.73
N ALA A 376 -8.81 14.25 2.77
CA ALA A 376 -9.42 15.44 2.19
C ALA A 376 -9.62 15.33 0.66
N VAL A 377 -8.67 14.70 -0.05
CA VAL A 377 -8.81 14.44 -1.49
C VAL A 377 -9.91 13.41 -1.75
N ALA A 378 -9.93 12.31 -0.98
CA ALA A 378 -10.95 11.26 -1.09
C ALA A 378 -12.35 11.76 -0.69
N ASP A 379 -12.46 12.64 0.30
CA ASP A 379 -13.70 13.29 0.72
C ASP A 379 -14.28 14.23 -0.36
N ALA A 380 -13.39 14.86 -1.14
CA ALA A 380 -13.77 15.68 -2.28
C ALA A 380 -14.09 14.86 -3.54
N ASP A 381 -14.14 13.51 -3.42
CA ASP A 381 -14.34 12.58 -4.55
C ASP A 381 -13.33 12.81 -5.69
N ARG A 382 -12.07 13.08 -5.31
CA ARG A 382 -10.97 13.33 -6.22
C ARG A 382 -9.95 12.20 -6.16
N ILE A 383 -9.16 12.09 -7.24
CA ILE A 383 -8.10 11.10 -7.39
C ILE A 383 -6.75 11.81 -7.31
N MET A 384 -5.85 11.27 -6.50
CA MET A 384 -4.49 11.77 -6.38
C MET A 384 -3.66 11.48 -7.63
N PRO A 385 -2.63 12.28 -7.92
CA PRO A 385 -1.64 11.93 -8.94
C PRO A 385 -1.03 10.54 -8.67
N PRO A 386 -0.57 9.82 -9.71
CA PRO A 386 0.02 8.51 -9.53
C PRO A 386 1.26 8.57 -8.63
N LYS A 387 1.46 7.52 -7.83
CA LYS A 387 2.61 7.40 -6.93
C LYS A 387 2.71 8.59 -5.95
N SER A 388 1.59 8.93 -5.31
CA SER A 388 1.50 10.01 -4.30
C SER A 388 1.72 9.50 -2.88
N THR A 389 1.53 8.20 -2.62
CA THR A 389 1.60 7.58 -1.30
C THR A 389 2.46 6.33 -1.32
N TRP A 390 3.28 6.15 -0.30
CA TRP A 390 4.04 4.93 -0.04
C TRP A 390 3.88 4.56 1.42
N PHE A 391 2.93 3.64 1.71
CA PHE A 391 2.67 3.20 3.06
C PHE A 391 3.71 2.19 3.54
N GLU A 392 4.20 2.41 4.76
CA GLU A 392 5.06 1.47 5.50
C GLU A 392 4.62 1.37 6.96
N PRO A 393 4.80 0.20 7.61
CA PRO A 393 5.17 -1.08 7.00
C PRO A 393 4.01 -1.69 6.19
N LYS A 394 4.34 -2.57 5.25
CA LYS A 394 3.35 -3.30 4.45
C LYS A 394 2.71 -4.44 5.24
N LEU A 395 1.44 -4.74 4.96
CA LEU A 395 0.80 -5.96 5.43
C LEU A 395 1.45 -7.17 4.77
N ALA A 396 1.74 -8.21 5.57
CA ALA A 396 2.26 -9.47 5.02
C ALA A 396 1.16 -10.27 4.35
N ASP A 397 1.49 -10.91 3.22
CA ASP A 397 0.68 -11.97 2.63
C ASP A 397 0.76 -13.23 3.50
N GLY A 398 -0.32 -13.98 3.59
CA GLY A 398 -0.39 -15.24 4.34
C GLY A 398 -0.82 -15.13 5.79
N MET A 399 -0.81 -13.95 6.43
CA MET A 399 -1.22 -13.80 7.83
C MET A 399 -2.72 -14.09 8.02
N VAL A 400 -3.57 -13.54 7.17
CA VAL A 400 -5.01 -13.78 7.15
C VAL A 400 -5.49 -13.81 5.70
N ASN A 401 -6.38 -14.76 5.38
CA ASN A 401 -6.93 -14.92 4.03
C ASN A 401 -8.43 -15.16 4.14
N HIS A 402 -9.20 -14.59 3.20
CA HIS A 402 -10.65 -14.71 3.15
C HIS A 402 -11.06 -15.70 2.06
N VAL A 403 -11.44 -16.91 2.47
CA VAL A 403 -11.95 -17.96 1.57
C VAL A 403 -13.38 -17.61 1.13
N LEU A 404 -13.65 -17.75 -0.14
CA LEU A 404 -14.94 -17.43 -0.73
C LEU A 404 -15.79 -18.71 -0.77
N ASP A 405 -16.88 -18.73 0.04
CA ASP A 405 -17.88 -19.82 0.10
C ASP A 405 -19.07 -19.48 -0.79
#